data_17d07c31d0051f485d47db113731283b
#
_entry.id   17d07c31d0051f485d47db113731283b
#
_cell.length_a   1.000
_cell.length_b   1.000
_cell.length_c   1.000
_cell.angle_alpha   90.00
_cell.angle_beta   90.00
_cell.angle_gamma   90.00
#
_symmetry.space_group_name_H-M   'P 1'
#
loop_
_entity.id
_entity.type
_entity.pdbx_description
1 polymer ?
#
loop_
_entity_poly.entity_id
_entity_poly.type
_entity_poly.pdbx_seq_one_letter_code
_entity_poly.pdbx_strand_id
1 'polypeptide(L)'
;MAQNGGTFEQGATIMNELYNQATGKKTLAPVNTSEFISMATTVQKVMEDQLGGWITQMIDRTIFAMRPLPEQTLGLEVSEQKWGNQVRKLTPVYDEKFYTDDSRLPLISTQENGNAYGDGVDMFKVKTRQILQTNFYGGNRFENYITYFRDQLNQAFKSPDELARYIQMLTIDRRNYLNLSKKVTAQACLNNFIGAKLSSDAEEKNRIHLLTEYNAIAGTHLTYDTVFAPDNFRPFMMWVKARIETICALMTEGSTLFHTNITNKPVMRHTPYKNQKAWIYAPMDRMLDSEVLSNLFNTEYMKLIDHRRINYWQNIEKPGTINIEPSIMGVDGTITKAKEAVNEDHVFGVIADEDALGISLISHWTSTTPFNSRGGYYTMWEHWTVRYWNDLTENGVVLLLD
;
A
#
# COMPACT_ATOMS: atom_id res chain seq x y z
N MET A 1 15.07 -21.48 -20.71
CA MET A 1 14.97 -20.02 -20.60
C MET A 1 16.38 -19.48 -20.52
N ALA A 2 16.81 -18.71 -21.52
CA ALA A 2 18.16 -18.18 -21.58
C ALA A 2 18.38 -17.22 -20.41
N GLN A 3 19.41 -17.45 -19.61
CA GLN A 3 19.95 -16.49 -18.67
C GLN A 3 20.44 -15.31 -19.50
N ASN A 4 19.72 -14.17 -19.47
CA ASN A 4 20.20 -12.92 -20.02
C ASN A 4 21.32 -12.39 -19.10
N GLY A 5 22.50 -12.97 -19.18
CA GLY A 5 23.73 -12.33 -18.70
C GLY A 5 24.04 -11.13 -19.57
N GLY A 6 24.62 -10.07 -18.99
CA GLY A 6 25.06 -8.91 -19.75
C GLY A 6 25.93 -9.32 -20.94
N THR A 7 25.66 -8.76 -22.13
CA THR A 7 26.37 -9.09 -23.37
C THR A 7 27.56 -8.17 -23.57
N PHE A 8 28.55 -8.62 -24.38
CA PHE A 8 29.69 -7.78 -24.80
C PHE A 8 29.22 -6.43 -25.36
N GLU A 9 28.17 -6.43 -26.18
CA GLU A 9 27.63 -5.21 -26.79
C GLU A 9 27.09 -4.21 -25.74
N GLN A 10 26.44 -4.71 -24.69
CA GLN A 10 25.97 -3.86 -23.60
C GLN A 10 27.12 -3.22 -22.82
N GLY A 11 28.14 -4.02 -22.46
CA GLY A 11 29.34 -3.52 -21.80
C GLY A 11 30.14 -2.55 -22.67
N ALA A 12 30.25 -2.84 -23.96
CA ALA A 12 30.93 -1.97 -24.94
C ALA A 12 30.19 -0.63 -25.10
N THR A 13 28.86 -0.64 -25.15
CA THR A 13 28.03 0.58 -25.23
C THR A 13 28.22 1.46 -24.00
N ILE A 14 28.20 0.85 -22.82
CA ILE A 14 28.38 1.53 -21.53
C ILE A 14 29.80 2.17 -21.49
N MET A 15 30.85 1.40 -21.87
CA MET A 15 32.19 1.90 -21.88
C MET A 15 32.39 3.04 -22.87
N ASN A 16 31.77 2.96 -24.04
CA ASN A 16 31.84 4.03 -25.04
C ASN A 16 31.22 5.33 -24.52
N GLU A 17 30.10 5.25 -23.83
CA GLU A 17 29.45 6.42 -23.24
C GLU A 17 30.32 7.05 -22.16
N LEU A 18 30.93 6.24 -21.27
CA LEU A 18 31.89 6.69 -20.27
C LEU A 18 33.11 7.36 -20.93
N TYR A 19 33.68 6.75 -21.96
CA TYR A 19 34.84 7.28 -22.68
C TYR A 19 34.53 8.61 -23.35
N ASN A 20 33.37 8.71 -24.03
CA ASN A 20 32.94 9.93 -24.70
C ASN A 20 32.73 11.07 -23.70
N GLN A 21 32.18 10.78 -22.57
CA GLN A 21 32.01 11.75 -21.50
C GLN A 21 33.36 12.14 -20.87
N ALA A 22 34.27 11.18 -20.63
CA ALA A 22 35.61 11.42 -20.06
C ALA A 22 36.47 12.27 -20.92
N THR A 23 36.45 12.02 -22.23
CA THR A 23 37.37 12.66 -23.18
C THR A 23 36.74 13.81 -23.97
N GLY A 24 35.42 13.97 -23.93
CA GLY A 24 34.69 14.93 -24.76
C GLY A 24 34.64 14.56 -26.25
N LYS A 25 35.14 13.38 -26.63
CA LYS A 25 35.23 12.91 -28.02
C LYS A 25 34.13 11.86 -28.27
N LYS A 26 33.43 11.97 -29.40
CA LYS A 26 32.51 10.92 -29.85
C LYS A 26 33.30 9.85 -30.59
N THR A 27 33.43 8.67 -30.01
CA THR A 27 34.07 7.50 -30.61
C THR A 27 33.06 6.39 -30.84
N LEU A 28 33.41 5.39 -31.63
CA LEU A 28 32.60 4.18 -31.80
C LEU A 28 32.79 3.26 -30.60
N ALA A 29 31.80 2.42 -30.32
CA ALA A 29 31.89 1.43 -29.27
C ALA A 29 33.03 0.44 -29.55
N PRO A 30 33.77 -0.02 -28.51
CA PRO A 30 34.86 -0.96 -28.68
C PRO A 30 34.36 -2.28 -29.28
N VAL A 31 35.09 -2.77 -30.29
CA VAL A 31 34.72 -3.99 -31.04
C VAL A 31 35.35 -5.24 -30.42
N ASN A 32 36.43 -5.06 -29.67
CA ASN A 32 37.15 -6.16 -29.03
C ASN A 32 37.60 -5.81 -27.61
N THR A 33 38.01 -6.84 -26.86
CA THR A 33 38.41 -6.72 -25.46
C THR A 33 39.64 -5.82 -25.28
N SER A 34 40.55 -5.77 -26.24
CA SER A 34 41.73 -4.93 -26.16
C SER A 34 41.40 -3.44 -26.24
N GLU A 35 40.52 -3.06 -27.16
CA GLU A 35 40.00 -1.69 -27.27
C GLU A 35 39.21 -1.31 -26.02
N PHE A 36 38.39 -2.22 -25.51
CA PHE A 36 37.65 -2.02 -24.28
C PHE A 36 38.59 -1.70 -23.10
N ILE A 37 39.62 -2.49 -22.89
CA ILE A 37 40.62 -2.27 -21.83
C ILE A 37 41.37 -0.93 -22.02
N SER A 38 41.73 -0.57 -23.25
CA SER A 38 42.37 0.70 -23.57
C SER A 38 41.46 1.90 -23.21
N MET A 39 40.21 1.84 -23.61
CA MET A 39 39.21 2.85 -23.27
C MET A 39 38.97 2.93 -21.74
N ALA A 40 38.86 1.78 -21.07
CA ALA A 40 38.69 1.70 -19.61
C ALA A 40 39.88 2.33 -18.87
N THR A 41 41.12 2.06 -19.32
CA THR A 41 42.33 2.66 -18.73
C THR A 41 42.33 4.18 -18.90
N THR A 42 41.85 4.69 -20.03
CA THR A 42 41.75 6.13 -20.28
C THR A 42 40.68 6.78 -19.39
N VAL A 43 39.52 6.16 -19.28
CA VAL A 43 38.44 6.62 -18.40
C VAL A 43 38.92 6.69 -16.95
N GLN A 44 39.59 5.65 -16.45
CA GLN A 44 40.14 5.62 -15.09
C GLN A 44 41.13 6.76 -14.82
N LYS A 45 42.00 7.06 -15.77
CA LYS A 45 43.01 8.13 -15.63
C LYS A 45 42.43 9.53 -15.65
N VAL A 46 41.40 9.75 -16.49
CA VAL A 46 40.80 11.08 -16.70
C VAL A 46 39.78 11.42 -15.63
N MET A 47 39.12 10.42 -15.04
CA MET A 47 37.92 10.60 -14.21
C MET A 47 38.05 9.99 -12.83
N GLU A 48 39.26 9.89 -12.29
CA GLU A 48 39.50 9.24 -10.99
C GLU A 48 38.58 9.75 -9.86
N ASP A 49 38.29 11.05 -9.85
CA ASP A 49 37.43 11.69 -8.83
C ASP A 49 35.92 11.69 -9.16
N GLN A 50 35.57 11.47 -10.42
CA GLN A 50 34.15 11.60 -10.87
C GLN A 50 33.51 10.25 -11.24
N LEU A 51 34.29 9.18 -11.27
CA LEU A 51 33.86 7.88 -11.77
C LEU A 51 32.61 7.35 -11.00
N GLY A 52 32.56 7.55 -9.68
CA GLY A 52 31.43 7.13 -8.87
C GLY A 52 30.11 7.82 -9.24
N GLY A 53 30.15 9.13 -9.50
CA GLY A 53 28.97 9.89 -9.91
C GLY A 53 28.43 9.47 -11.28
N TRP A 54 29.33 9.11 -12.19
CA TRP A 54 28.98 8.67 -13.54
C TRP A 54 28.40 7.27 -13.58
N ILE A 55 28.95 6.36 -12.79
CA ILE A 55 28.36 5.02 -12.60
C ILE A 55 26.95 5.14 -12.05
N THR A 56 26.70 6.04 -11.10
CA THR A 56 25.36 6.31 -10.59
C THR A 56 24.38 6.75 -11.69
N GLN A 57 24.80 7.70 -12.55
CA GLN A 57 23.95 8.14 -13.68
C GLN A 57 23.69 7.03 -14.70
N MET A 58 24.67 6.15 -14.93
CA MET A 58 24.49 5.00 -15.83
C MET A 58 23.58 3.94 -15.25
N ILE A 59 23.66 3.67 -13.95
CA ILE A 59 22.73 2.77 -13.25
C ILE A 59 21.31 3.27 -13.41
N ASP A 60 21.07 4.58 -13.31
CA ASP A 60 19.74 5.16 -13.47
C ASP A 60 19.18 5.04 -14.91
N ARG A 61 20.04 4.98 -15.92
CA ARG A 61 19.65 4.86 -17.34
C ARG A 61 19.60 3.44 -17.86
N THR A 62 20.27 2.49 -17.20
CA THR A 62 20.43 1.13 -17.71
C THR A 62 19.33 0.23 -17.18
N ILE A 63 18.44 -0.25 -18.06
CA ILE A 63 17.41 -1.22 -17.74
C ILE A 63 17.87 -2.60 -18.20
N PHE A 64 18.24 -3.45 -17.25
CA PHE A 64 18.59 -4.85 -17.53
C PHE A 64 17.49 -5.81 -17.07
N ALA A 65 17.20 -6.82 -17.93
CA ALA A 65 16.17 -7.81 -17.70
C ALA A 65 16.63 -8.97 -16.79
N MET A 66 17.07 -8.70 -15.57
CA MET A 66 17.14 -9.73 -14.53
C MET A 66 15.87 -9.62 -13.69
N ARG A 67 15.51 -10.68 -12.95
CA ARG A 67 14.25 -10.74 -12.17
C ARG A 67 14.23 -9.69 -11.05
N PRO A 68 13.79 -8.47 -11.30
CA PRO A 68 13.58 -7.50 -10.23
C PRO A 68 12.40 -7.99 -9.39
N LEU A 69 12.46 -7.72 -8.10
CA LEU A 69 11.31 -7.88 -7.24
C LEU A 69 10.21 -6.96 -7.76
N PRO A 70 9.01 -7.47 -8.09
CA PRO A 70 7.93 -6.62 -8.55
C PRO A 70 7.53 -5.63 -7.46
N GLU A 71 7.17 -4.42 -7.87
CA GLU A 71 6.62 -3.44 -6.95
C GLU A 71 5.27 -3.93 -6.42
N GLN A 72 5.14 -4.04 -5.11
CA GLN A 72 3.96 -4.55 -4.41
C GLN A 72 3.49 -3.53 -3.37
N THR A 73 2.80 -2.51 -3.81
CA THR A 73 2.24 -1.46 -2.93
C THR A 73 0.84 -1.80 -2.41
N LEU A 74 0.37 -3.02 -2.62
CA LEU A 74 -0.96 -3.50 -2.24
C LEU A 74 -2.12 -2.61 -2.78
N GLY A 75 -1.84 -1.78 -3.78
CA GLY A 75 -2.79 -0.82 -4.35
C GLY A 75 -3.10 0.38 -3.47
N LEU A 76 -2.26 0.63 -2.49
CA LEU A 76 -2.35 1.79 -1.61
C LEU A 76 -1.66 3.03 -2.19
N GLU A 77 -1.01 2.92 -3.33
CA GLU A 77 -0.26 4.02 -3.93
C GLU A 77 -1.20 5.10 -4.46
N VAL A 78 -1.00 6.30 -3.97
CA VAL A 78 -1.68 7.51 -4.44
C VAL A 78 -0.68 8.36 -5.19
N SER A 79 -1.12 9.02 -6.28
CA SER A 79 -0.26 9.82 -7.16
C SER A 79 0.61 10.82 -6.37
N GLU A 80 1.86 10.96 -6.81
CA GLU A 80 2.85 11.85 -6.19
C GLU A 80 2.32 13.26 -5.96
N GLN A 81 2.39 13.71 -4.73
CA GLN A 81 2.11 15.10 -4.36
C GLN A 81 3.42 15.87 -4.23
N LYS A 82 3.99 16.29 -5.36
CA LYS A 82 5.27 17.02 -5.40
C LYS A 82 5.25 18.37 -4.68
N TRP A 83 4.07 18.97 -4.54
CA TRP A 83 3.90 20.34 -4.02
C TRP A 83 2.89 20.34 -2.88
N GLY A 84 3.29 19.98 -1.72
CA GLY A 84 2.44 20.06 -0.54
C GLY A 84 2.93 19.21 0.60
N ASN A 85 2.98 19.80 1.78
CA ASN A 85 3.44 19.10 2.98
C ASN A 85 2.30 18.39 3.72
N GLN A 86 1.06 18.52 3.24
CA GLN A 86 -0.10 17.91 3.89
C GLN A 86 -1.18 17.49 2.89
N VAL A 87 -1.90 16.42 3.22
CA VAL A 87 -3.18 16.05 2.61
C VAL A 87 -4.29 16.60 3.50
N ARG A 88 -5.16 17.45 2.94
CA ARG A 88 -6.29 18.03 3.65
C ARG A 88 -7.57 17.33 3.22
N LYS A 89 -8.33 16.84 4.19
CA LYS A 89 -9.64 16.25 4.00
C LYS A 89 -10.70 17.10 4.67
N LEU A 90 -11.74 17.47 3.96
CA LEU A 90 -12.88 18.25 4.46
C LEU A 90 -14.12 17.39 4.45
N THR A 91 -14.72 17.19 5.62
CA THR A 91 -15.92 16.38 5.79
C THR A 91 -17.06 17.25 6.33
N PRO A 92 -18.21 17.31 5.66
CA PRO A 92 -19.39 17.99 6.22
C PRO A 92 -19.93 17.21 7.41
N VAL A 93 -20.32 17.93 8.45
CA VAL A 93 -21.04 17.37 9.61
C VAL A 93 -22.54 17.52 9.37
N TYR A 94 -23.28 16.43 9.52
CA TYR A 94 -24.72 16.41 9.33
C TYR A 94 -25.43 16.66 10.65
N ASP A 95 -26.69 17.09 10.57
CA ASP A 95 -27.55 17.34 11.73
C ASP A 95 -28.09 16.01 12.25
N GLU A 96 -27.98 15.74 13.56
CA GLU A 96 -28.41 14.47 14.18
C GLU A 96 -29.87 14.14 13.92
N LYS A 97 -30.73 15.15 13.73
CA LYS A 97 -32.15 14.97 13.51
C LYS A 97 -32.52 14.14 12.28
N PHE A 98 -31.59 13.95 11.36
CA PHE A 98 -31.80 13.11 10.15
C PHE A 98 -31.71 11.61 10.43
N TYR A 99 -31.20 11.19 11.58
CA TYR A 99 -30.82 9.80 11.83
C TYR A 99 -31.74 9.06 12.82
N THR A 100 -32.65 9.73 13.48
CA THR A 100 -33.61 9.08 14.34
C THR A 100 -34.81 8.65 13.51
N ASP A 101 -35.25 7.41 13.63
CA ASP A 101 -36.30 6.81 12.82
C ASP A 101 -37.62 7.60 12.91
N ASP A 102 -37.93 8.12 14.09
CA ASP A 102 -39.14 8.91 14.36
C ASP A 102 -39.14 10.30 13.75
N SER A 103 -37.96 10.82 13.32
CA SER A 103 -37.83 12.14 12.76
C SER A 103 -37.76 12.17 11.23
N ARG A 104 -37.75 11.01 10.57
CA ARG A 104 -37.65 10.92 9.10
C ARG A 104 -38.88 11.43 8.38
N LEU A 105 -40.02 11.30 9.01
CA LEU A 105 -41.30 11.81 8.50
C LEU A 105 -41.90 12.71 9.58
N PRO A 106 -41.67 14.01 9.59
CA PRO A 106 -42.38 14.91 10.48
C PRO A 106 -43.85 14.75 10.18
N LEU A 107 -44.56 14.21 11.13
CA LEU A 107 -46.03 14.14 11.04
C LEU A 107 -46.53 15.59 10.92
N ILE A 108 -47.19 15.87 9.85
CA ILE A 108 -47.77 17.19 9.54
C ILE A 108 -48.73 17.67 10.66
N SER A 109 -49.15 16.77 11.52
CA SER A 109 -50.10 17.01 12.62
C SER A 109 -49.47 17.22 13.99
N THR A 110 -48.16 17.05 14.17
CA THR A 110 -47.56 17.27 15.49
C THR A 110 -47.33 18.75 15.74
N GLN A 111 -48.10 19.25 16.68
CA GLN A 111 -47.85 20.54 17.31
C GLN A 111 -46.63 20.40 18.24
N GLU A 112 -45.46 20.73 17.79
CA GLU A 112 -44.34 20.95 18.68
C GLU A 112 -44.42 22.38 19.20
N ASN A 113 -44.56 22.53 20.51
CA ASN A 113 -44.63 23.84 21.22
C ASN A 113 -45.88 24.69 20.96
N GLY A 114 -47.01 24.10 20.67
CA GLY A 114 -48.26 24.82 20.57
C GLY A 114 -48.47 25.68 19.33
N ASN A 115 -47.54 25.61 18.36
CA ASN A 115 -47.66 26.31 17.11
C ASN A 115 -48.33 25.46 16.05
N ALA A 116 -49.44 25.97 15.56
CA ALA A 116 -50.17 25.37 14.46
C ALA A 116 -49.39 25.46 13.15
N TYR A 117 -49.79 24.59 12.25
CA TYR A 117 -49.49 24.65 10.84
C TYR A 117 -49.15 26.04 10.32
N GLY A 118 -47.89 26.27 9.92
CA GLY A 118 -47.55 27.49 9.21
C GLY A 118 -46.68 28.48 9.95
N ASP A 119 -45.88 28.07 10.90
CA ASP A 119 -44.74 28.91 11.29
C ASP A 119 -43.89 29.16 10.08
N GLY A 120 -43.95 30.41 9.58
CA GLY A 120 -43.21 30.84 8.41
C GLY A 120 -41.73 30.61 8.64
N VAL A 121 -41.10 29.97 7.66
CA VAL A 121 -39.63 29.84 7.67
C VAL A 121 -39.03 31.23 7.70
N ASP A 122 -38.30 31.56 8.78
CA ASP A 122 -37.54 32.80 8.85
C ASP A 122 -36.58 32.88 7.67
N MET A 123 -36.89 33.73 6.70
CA MET A 123 -36.09 33.95 5.48
C MET A 123 -34.67 34.44 5.79
N PHE A 124 -34.42 34.98 6.96
CA PHE A 124 -33.13 35.47 7.38
C PHE A 124 -32.36 34.52 8.29
N LYS A 125 -32.90 33.34 8.56
CA LYS A 125 -32.23 32.32 9.37
C LYS A 125 -31.04 31.75 8.62
N VAL A 126 -29.85 32.10 9.04
CA VAL A 126 -28.61 31.58 8.49
C VAL A 126 -28.28 30.25 9.17
N LYS A 127 -28.25 29.16 8.39
CA LYS A 127 -27.78 27.85 8.85
C LYS A 127 -26.37 27.64 8.29
N THR A 128 -25.37 27.81 9.13
CA THR A 128 -23.97 27.48 8.75
C THR A 128 -23.72 25.98 8.91
N ARG A 129 -23.20 25.35 7.86
CA ARG A 129 -22.74 23.96 7.93
C ARG A 129 -21.43 23.86 8.68
N GLN A 130 -21.33 22.93 9.61
CA GLN A 130 -20.07 22.61 10.25
C GLN A 130 -19.24 21.71 9.32
N ILE A 131 -17.94 21.97 9.25
CA ILE A 131 -16.99 21.20 8.46
C ILE A 131 -15.92 20.68 9.40
N LEU A 132 -15.69 19.36 9.36
CA LEU A 132 -14.54 18.73 9.99
C LEU A 132 -13.38 18.76 9.01
N GLN A 133 -12.24 19.29 9.44
CA GLN A 133 -11.02 19.27 8.66
C GLN A 133 -10.03 18.29 9.30
N THR A 134 -9.60 17.29 8.54
CA THR A 134 -8.53 16.38 8.92
C THR A 134 -7.30 16.66 8.06
N ASN A 135 -6.16 16.85 8.69
CA ASN A 135 -4.89 17.11 8.00
C ASN A 135 -3.93 15.94 8.26
N PHE A 136 -3.45 15.31 7.19
CA PHE A 136 -2.38 14.33 7.25
C PHE A 136 -1.09 14.99 6.78
N TYR A 137 -0.10 15.09 7.64
CA TYR A 137 1.16 15.78 7.36
C TYR A 137 2.36 14.96 7.84
N GLY A 138 3.55 15.40 7.38
CA GLY A 138 4.78 14.69 7.66
C GLY A 138 5.13 13.67 6.58
N GLY A 139 6.22 12.99 6.77
CA GLY A 139 6.72 11.91 5.91
C GLY A 139 7.96 11.31 6.53
N ASN A 140 8.10 10.00 6.41
CA ASN A 140 9.27 9.27 6.87
C ASN A 140 10.32 9.24 5.76
N ARG A 141 11.51 9.70 6.09
CA ARG A 141 12.65 9.62 5.21
C ARG A 141 13.38 8.30 5.44
N PHE A 142 13.54 7.58 4.36
CA PHE A 142 14.34 6.36 4.32
C PHE A 142 15.62 6.62 3.56
N GLU A 143 16.66 5.87 3.88
CA GLU A 143 17.93 5.94 3.21
C GLU A 143 18.51 4.55 3.01
N ASN A 144 19.24 4.42 1.92
CA ASN A 144 20.04 3.25 1.61
C ASN A 144 21.38 3.72 1.04
N TYR A 145 22.43 2.96 1.24
CA TYR A 145 23.73 3.28 0.66
C TYR A 145 24.43 2.04 0.14
N ILE A 146 25.17 2.23 -0.93
CA ILE A 146 26.02 1.20 -1.52
C ILE A 146 27.42 1.76 -1.64
N THR A 147 28.41 0.98 -1.22
CA THR A 147 29.83 1.35 -1.31
C THR A 147 30.49 0.61 -2.46
N TYR A 148 31.18 1.35 -3.31
CA TYR A 148 31.90 0.85 -4.46
C TYR A 148 33.40 0.93 -4.19
N PHE A 149 34.06 -0.21 -4.11
CA PHE A 149 35.51 -0.24 -3.97
C PHE A 149 36.19 -0.12 -5.33
N ARG A 150 37.25 0.69 -5.38
CA ARG A 150 38.05 0.91 -6.61
C ARG A 150 38.53 -0.41 -7.21
N ASP A 151 38.97 -1.36 -6.39
CA ASP A 151 39.47 -2.64 -6.87
C ASP A 151 38.39 -3.48 -7.56
N GLN A 152 37.14 -3.42 -7.07
CA GLN A 152 35.99 -4.07 -7.72
C GLN A 152 35.66 -3.44 -9.06
N LEU A 153 35.71 -2.10 -9.15
CA LEU A 153 35.56 -1.37 -10.41
C LEU A 153 36.66 -1.73 -11.40
N ASN A 154 37.91 -1.77 -10.95
CA ASN A 154 39.08 -2.13 -11.78
C ASN A 154 38.93 -3.57 -12.32
N GLN A 155 38.40 -4.50 -11.54
CA GLN A 155 38.13 -5.86 -12.01
C GLN A 155 37.01 -5.88 -13.04
N ALA A 156 35.91 -5.13 -12.82
CA ALA A 156 34.82 -5.03 -13.77
C ALA A 156 35.24 -4.43 -15.12
N PHE A 157 36.19 -3.52 -15.12
CA PHE A 157 36.72 -2.92 -16.36
C PHE A 157 37.65 -3.84 -17.18
N LYS A 158 37.97 -5.03 -16.71
CA LYS A 158 38.81 -5.99 -17.47
C LYS A 158 38.06 -6.62 -18.65
N SER A 159 36.76 -6.71 -18.58
CA SER A 159 35.91 -7.30 -19.60
C SER A 159 34.57 -6.56 -19.72
N PRO A 160 34.06 -6.32 -20.94
CA PRO A 160 32.74 -5.73 -21.13
C PRO A 160 31.58 -6.51 -20.45
N ASP A 161 31.69 -7.84 -20.50
CA ASP A 161 30.69 -8.72 -19.90
C ASP A 161 30.68 -8.62 -18.36
N GLU A 162 31.87 -8.49 -17.76
CA GLU A 162 31.98 -8.32 -16.30
C GLU A 162 31.47 -6.95 -15.86
N LEU A 163 31.76 -5.90 -16.60
CA LEU A 163 31.22 -4.56 -16.33
C LEU A 163 29.68 -4.55 -16.41
N ALA A 164 29.12 -5.12 -17.49
CA ALA A 164 27.68 -5.19 -17.66
C ALA A 164 27.00 -5.98 -16.52
N ARG A 165 27.58 -7.11 -16.11
CA ARG A 165 27.07 -7.92 -14.98
C ARG A 165 27.17 -7.18 -13.66
N TYR A 166 28.26 -6.48 -13.42
CA TYR A 166 28.47 -5.70 -12.20
C TYR A 166 27.45 -4.57 -12.06
N ILE A 167 27.27 -3.75 -13.10
CA ILE A 167 26.28 -2.67 -13.13
C ILE A 167 24.85 -3.24 -12.96
N GLN A 168 24.58 -4.36 -13.63
CA GLN A 168 23.31 -5.05 -13.54
C GLN A 168 23.01 -5.53 -12.11
N MET A 169 23.95 -6.16 -11.45
CA MET A 169 23.84 -6.60 -10.05
C MET A 169 23.50 -5.41 -9.13
N LEU A 170 24.22 -4.32 -9.24
CA LEU A 170 24.00 -3.12 -8.42
C LEU A 170 22.62 -2.49 -8.64
N THR A 171 22.20 -2.43 -9.92
CA THR A 171 20.88 -1.87 -10.28
C THR A 171 19.74 -2.71 -9.71
N ILE A 172 19.88 -4.03 -9.76
CA ILE A 172 18.84 -4.94 -9.26
C ILE A 172 18.77 -4.88 -7.74
N ASP A 173 19.92 -4.95 -7.08
CA ASP A 173 19.98 -4.91 -5.60
C ASP A 173 19.31 -3.63 -5.07
N ARG A 174 19.68 -2.48 -5.65
CA ARG A 174 19.07 -1.19 -5.32
C ARG A 174 17.55 -1.19 -5.52
N ARG A 175 17.08 -1.64 -6.70
CA ARG A 175 15.64 -1.68 -7.02
C ARG A 175 14.89 -2.64 -6.11
N ASN A 176 15.46 -3.80 -5.83
CA ASN A 176 14.87 -4.78 -4.93
C ASN A 176 14.72 -4.23 -3.51
N TYR A 177 15.74 -3.52 -3.02
CA TYR A 177 15.67 -2.87 -1.71
C TYR A 177 14.56 -1.81 -1.64
N LEU A 178 14.47 -0.94 -2.64
CA LEU A 178 13.41 0.07 -2.72
C LEU A 178 12.01 -0.56 -2.78
N ASN A 179 11.83 -1.57 -3.62
CA ASN A 179 10.55 -2.27 -3.77
C ASN A 179 10.17 -3.04 -2.50
N LEU A 180 11.13 -3.64 -1.82
CA LEU A 180 10.92 -4.29 -0.53
C LEU A 180 10.50 -3.27 0.55
N SER A 181 11.17 -2.12 0.60
CA SER A 181 10.83 -1.04 1.52
C SER A 181 9.41 -0.51 1.29
N LYS A 182 9.02 -0.27 0.05
CA LYS A 182 7.65 0.12 -0.32
C LYS A 182 6.62 -0.94 0.11
N LYS A 183 6.92 -2.22 -0.14
CA LYS A 183 6.04 -3.34 0.26
C LYS A 183 5.85 -3.39 1.78
N VAL A 184 6.94 -3.32 2.54
CA VAL A 184 6.89 -3.36 4.01
C VAL A 184 6.09 -2.18 4.56
N THR A 185 6.29 -0.98 4.00
CA THR A 185 5.52 0.21 4.40
C THR A 185 4.03 0.05 4.09
N ALA A 186 3.69 -0.47 2.90
CA ALA A 186 2.30 -0.75 2.52
C ALA A 186 1.63 -1.75 3.47
N GLN A 187 2.35 -2.80 3.80
CA GLN A 187 1.88 -3.85 4.70
C GLN A 187 1.71 -3.34 6.13
N ALA A 188 2.66 -2.53 6.62
CA ALA A 188 2.56 -1.88 7.93
C ALA A 188 1.37 -0.91 8.00
N CYS A 189 1.11 -0.14 6.95
CA CYS A 189 -0.05 0.76 6.85
C CYS A 189 -1.37 -0.02 6.91
N LEU A 190 -1.50 -1.11 6.14
CA LEU A 190 -2.69 -1.96 6.13
C LEU A 190 -2.90 -2.64 7.49
N ASN A 191 -1.85 -3.21 8.08
CA ASN A 191 -1.94 -3.88 9.38
C ASN A 191 -2.29 -2.89 10.51
N ASN A 192 -1.73 -1.67 10.47
CA ASN A 192 -2.11 -0.62 11.41
C ASN A 192 -3.59 -0.24 11.27
N PHE A 193 -4.10 -0.15 10.04
CA PHE A 193 -5.52 0.13 9.79
C PHE A 193 -6.42 -0.95 10.39
N ILE A 194 -6.10 -2.23 10.15
CA ILE A 194 -6.83 -3.37 10.71
C ILE A 194 -6.82 -3.30 12.24
N GLY A 195 -5.63 -3.21 12.84
CA GLY A 195 -5.50 -3.15 14.29
C GLY A 195 -6.20 -1.94 14.90
N ALA A 196 -6.13 -0.77 14.24
CA ALA A 196 -6.79 0.43 14.71
C ALA A 196 -8.32 0.34 14.63
N LYS A 197 -8.87 -0.26 13.55
CA LYS A 197 -10.32 -0.53 13.44
C LYS A 197 -10.77 -1.47 14.54
N LEU A 198 -10.05 -2.56 14.80
CA LEU A 198 -10.38 -3.53 15.85
C LEU A 198 -10.27 -2.93 17.26
N SER A 199 -9.21 -2.14 17.51
CA SER A 199 -9.00 -1.50 18.82
C SER A 199 -9.97 -0.36 19.11
N SER A 200 -10.46 0.34 18.10
CA SER A 200 -11.39 1.47 18.27
C SER A 200 -12.87 1.09 18.23
N ASP A 201 -13.17 -0.19 18.00
CA ASP A 201 -14.53 -0.69 17.81
C ASP A 201 -15.10 -1.29 19.09
N ALA A 202 -15.47 -0.42 20.03
CA ALA A 202 -16.08 -0.84 21.30
C ALA A 202 -17.45 -1.52 21.14
N GLU A 203 -18.14 -1.31 20.01
CA GLU A 203 -19.49 -1.84 19.73
C GLU A 203 -19.47 -2.96 18.68
N GLU A 204 -18.28 -3.43 18.28
CA GLU A 204 -18.04 -4.50 17.29
C GLU A 204 -18.70 -4.27 15.91
N LYS A 205 -18.94 -3.02 15.53
CA LYS A 205 -19.60 -2.66 14.26
C LYS A 205 -18.70 -2.81 13.04
N ASN A 206 -17.38 -2.67 13.23
CA ASN A 206 -16.38 -2.77 12.15
C ASN A 206 -15.76 -4.18 12.09
N ARG A 207 -16.16 -5.08 12.95
CA ARG A 207 -15.68 -6.45 13.10
C ARG A 207 -16.78 -7.41 12.70
N ILE A 208 -16.52 -8.30 11.76
CA ILE A 208 -17.49 -9.29 11.28
C ILE A 208 -16.92 -10.68 11.55
N HIS A 209 -17.59 -11.43 12.40
CA HIS A 209 -17.26 -12.80 12.79
C HIS A 209 -17.98 -13.79 11.85
N LEU A 210 -17.32 -14.17 10.76
CA LEU A 210 -17.93 -14.93 9.66
C LEU A 210 -18.42 -16.30 10.09
N LEU A 211 -17.64 -17.06 10.89
CA LEU A 211 -18.04 -18.37 11.36
C LEU A 211 -19.17 -18.29 12.39
N THR A 212 -19.07 -17.37 13.33
CA THR A 212 -20.11 -17.16 14.34
C THR A 212 -21.43 -16.76 13.71
N GLU A 213 -21.45 -15.82 12.75
CA GLU A 213 -22.67 -15.45 12.03
C GLU A 213 -23.23 -16.61 11.20
N TYR A 214 -22.36 -17.35 10.49
CA TYR A 214 -22.80 -18.51 9.71
C TYR A 214 -23.39 -19.60 10.58
N ASN A 215 -22.74 -19.96 11.68
CA ASN A 215 -23.20 -20.96 12.62
C ASN A 215 -24.58 -20.60 13.20
N ALA A 216 -24.80 -19.33 13.52
CA ALA A 216 -26.09 -18.84 14.03
C ALA A 216 -27.23 -19.00 12.99
N ILE A 217 -26.95 -18.78 11.71
CA ILE A 217 -27.94 -18.86 10.64
C ILE A 217 -28.18 -20.30 10.19
N ALA A 218 -27.07 -21.06 10.01
CA ALA A 218 -27.14 -22.44 9.50
C ALA A 218 -27.46 -23.47 10.58
N GLY A 219 -27.47 -23.10 11.88
CA GLY A 219 -27.64 -24.00 12.99
C GLY A 219 -26.49 -25.02 13.14
N THR A 220 -25.27 -24.62 12.74
CA THR A 220 -24.08 -25.47 12.79
C THR A 220 -23.14 -25.01 13.91
N HIS A 221 -22.10 -25.79 14.18
CA HIS A 221 -21.03 -25.48 15.14
C HIS A 221 -19.66 -25.67 14.49
N LEU A 222 -19.46 -25.03 13.32
CA LEU A 222 -18.19 -25.09 12.61
C LEU A 222 -17.13 -24.26 13.37
N THR A 223 -15.94 -24.81 13.41
CA THR A 223 -14.72 -24.15 13.89
C THR A 223 -13.77 -23.90 12.72
N TYR A 224 -12.73 -23.12 12.95
CA TYR A 224 -11.70 -22.88 11.92
C TYR A 224 -11.16 -24.19 11.30
N ASP A 225 -10.92 -25.22 12.12
CA ASP A 225 -10.39 -26.49 11.64
C ASP A 225 -11.41 -27.32 10.84
N THR A 226 -12.69 -27.24 11.22
CA THR A 226 -13.74 -28.06 10.61
C THR A 226 -14.37 -27.41 9.37
N VAL A 227 -14.22 -26.12 9.20
CA VAL A 227 -14.78 -25.39 8.05
C VAL A 227 -14.15 -25.80 6.72
N PHE A 228 -12.89 -26.28 6.74
CA PHE A 228 -12.17 -26.72 5.54
C PHE A 228 -12.55 -28.12 5.05
N ALA A 229 -13.38 -28.86 5.78
CA ALA A 229 -13.89 -30.11 5.25
C ALA A 229 -14.72 -29.85 3.98
N PRO A 230 -14.60 -30.69 2.92
CA PRO A 230 -15.24 -30.44 1.62
C PRO A 230 -16.75 -30.18 1.70
N ASP A 231 -17.44 -30.89 2.61
CA ASP A 231 -18.89 -30.75 2.79
C ASP A 231 -19.29 -29.42 3.45
N ASN A 232 -18.40 -28.82 4.24
CA ASN A 232 -18.66 -27.57 4.98
C ASN A 232 -18.16 -26.34 4.22
N PHE A 233 -17.02 -26.46 3.54
CA PHE A 233 -16.32 -25.32 2.95
C PHE A 233 -17.14 -24.63 1.85
N ARG A 234 -17.73 -25.41 0.95
CA ARG A 234 -18.51 -24.85 -0.15
C ARG A 234 -19.74 -24.04 0.30
N PRO A 235 -20.67 -24.58 1.14
CA PRO A 235 -21.81 -23.80 1.58
C PRO A 235 -21.41 -22.60 2.41
N PHE A 236 -20.37 -22.72 3.25
CA PHE A 236 -19.83 -21.61 4.01
C PHE A 236 -19.31 -20.48 3.09
N MET A 237 -18.48 -20.79 2.11
CA MET A 237 -17.92 -19.79 1.21
C MET A 237 -18.96 -19.13 0.28
N MET A 238 -20.00 -19.85 -0.10
CA MET A 238 -21.14 -19.27 -0.79
C MET A 238 -21.85 -18.20 0.07
N TRP A 239 -22.05 -18.51 1.35
CA TRP A 239 -22.63 -17.58 2.30
C TRP A 239 -21.69 -16.38 2.56
N VAL A 240 -20.40 -16.62 2.75
CA VAL A 240 -19.39 -15.55 2.94
C VAL A 240 -19.42 -14.58 1.77
N LYS A 241 -19.49 -15.07 0.53
CA LYS A 241 -19.63 -14.23 -0.65
C LYS A 241 -20.87 -13.34 -0.57
N ALA A 242 -22.04 -13.92 -0.32
CA ALA A 242 -23.30 -13.19 -0.18
C ALA A 242 -23.23 -12.14 0.94
N ARG A 243 -22.55 -12.49 2.05
CA ARG A 243 -22.35 -11.59 3.18
C ARG A 243 -21.47 -10.40 2.82
N ILE A 244 -20.35 -10.64 2.11
CA ILE A 244 -19.46 -9.58 1.61
C ILE A 244 -20.21 -8.65 0.65
N GLU A 245 -20.98 -9.18 -0.29
CA GLU A 245 -21.78 -8.39 -1.22
C GLU A 245 -22.82 -7.53 -0.47
N THR A 246 -23.43 -8.08 0.58
CA THR A 246 -24.36 -7.33 1.43
C THR A 246 -23.65 -6.18 2.16
N ILE A 247 -22.47 -6.42 2.74
CA ILE A 247 -21.68 -5.39 3.41
C ILE A 247 -21.29 -4.29 2.41
N CYS A 248 -20.84 -4.67 1.23
CA CYS A 248 -20.49 -3.72 0.17
C CYS A 248 -21.69 -2.87 -0.27
N ALA A 249 -22.89 -3.48 -0.38
CA ALA A 249 -24.12 -2.76 -0.68
C ALA A 249 -24.48 -1.77 0.45
N LEU A 250 -24.39 -2.22 1.71
CA LEU A 250 -24.65 -1.36 2.86
C LEU A 250 -23.67 -0.19 2.98
N MET A 251 -22.42 -0.38 2.58
CA MET A 251 -21.41 0.69 2.54
C MET A 251 -21.72 1.75 1.48
N THR A 252 -22.52 1.44 0.45
CA THR A 252 -22.99 2.44 -0.52
C THR A 252 -24.08 3.34 0.05
N GLU A 253 -24.78 2.90 1.08
CA GLU A 253 -25.78 3.69 1.76
C GLU A 253 -25.13 4.67 2.74
N GLY A 254 -25.73 5.83 2.90
CA GLY A 254 -25.26 6.80 3.88
C GLY A 254 -25.56 6.32 5.30
N SER A 255 -24.52 5.96 6.05
CA SER A 255 -24.69 5.43 7.41
C SER A 255 -23.56 5.86 8.36
N THR A 256 -23.72 5.55 9.63
CA THR A 256 -22.69 5.71 10.66
C THR A 256 -22.11 4.36 11.10
N LEU A 257 -22.41 3.26 10.40
CA LEU A 257 -22.13 1.90 10.87
C LEU A 257 -20.65 1.51 10.71
N PHE A 258 -20.03 1.77 9.57
CA PHE A 258 -18.75 1.15 9.20
C PHE A 258 -17.54 2.07 9.39
N HIS A 259 -17.68 3.15 10.12
CA HIS A 259 -16.58 4.07 10.42
C HIS A 259 -16.49 4.35 11.93
N THR A 260 -15.29 4.73 12.37
CA THR A 260 -15.06 5.11 13.76
C THR A 260 -15.32 6.59 13.93
N ASN A 261 -16.27 6.96 14.80
CA ASN A 261 -16.54 8.35 15.09
C ASN A 261 -15.56 8.89 16.15
N ILE A 262 -14.53 9.57 15.69
CA ILE A 262 -13.50 10.16 16.56
C ILE A 262 -13.98 11.46 17.21
N THR A 263 -14.94 12.19 16.59
CA THR A 263 -15.24 13.58 16.94
C THR A 263 -16.48 13.75 17.79
N ASN A 264 -17.20 12.69 18.14
CA ASN A 264 -18.52 12.72 18.77
C ASN A 264 -19.55 13.59 18.00
N LYS A 265 -19.31 13.91 16.74
CA LYS A 265 -20.22 14.60 15.85
C LYS A 265 -20.77 13.61 14.83
N PRO A 266 -22.05 13.74 14.43
CA PRO A 266 -22.64 12.83 13.45
C PRO A 266 -21.98 13.06 12.08
N VAL A 267 -21.11 12.16 11.70
CA VAL A 267 -20.50 12.10 10.38
C VAL A 267 -21.10 10.91 9.65
N MET A 268 -21.77 11.16 8.54
CA MET A 268 -22.31 10.11 7.68
C MET A 268 -21.30 9.80 6.59
N ARG A 269 -21.08 8.52 6.34
CA ARG A 269 -20.21 8.03 5.27
C ARG A 269 -20.98 7.17 4.31
N HIS A 270 -20.67 7.28 3.04
CA HIS A 270 -21.08 6.35 1.99
C HIS A 270 -19.90 6.10 1.06
N THR A 271 -19.71 4.88 0.66
CA THR A 271 -18.63 4.47 -0.23
C THR A 271 -19.22 3.77 -1.46
N PRO A 272 -19.26 4.43 -2.62
CA PRO A 272 -19.69 3.79 -3.87
C PRO A 272 -18.85 2.57 -4.19
N TYR A 273 -19.40 1.56 -4.86
CA TYR A 273 -18.72 0.31 -5.22
C TYR A 273 -17.35 0.52 -5.89
N LYS A 274 -17.24 1.51 -6.78
CA LYS A 274 -15.99 1.83 -7.49
C LYS A 274 -14.87 2.33 -6.57
N ASN A 275 -15.20 2.84 -5.40
CA ASN A 275 -14.28 3.39 -4.42
C ASN A 275 -13.99 2.41 -3.28
N GLN A 276 -14.64 1.24 -3.29
CA GLN A 276 -14.37 0.18 -2.34
C GLN A 276 -13.14 -0.61 -2.77
N LYS A 277 -12.23 -0.82 -1.84
CA LYS A 277 -11.06 -1.69 -1.99
C LYS A 277 -11.15 -2.84 -1.00
N ALA A 278 -10.88 -4.04 -1.47
CA ALA A 278 -10.86 -5.22 -0.64
C ALA A 278 -9.49 -5.90 -0.69
N TRP A 279 -9.04 -6.39 0.44
CA TRP A 279 -7.85 -7.22 0.60
C TRP A 279 -8.28 -8.52 1.26
N ILE A 280 -8.04 -9.64 0.60
CA ILE A 280 -8.47 -10.96 1.05
C ILE A 280 -7.29 -11.88 1.19
N TYR A 281 -7.31 -12.72 2.23
CA TYR A 281 -6.28 -13.69 2.51
C TYR A 281 -6.19 -14.73 1.40
N ALA A 282 -5.08 -14.76 0.70
CA ALA A 282 -4.89 -15.50 -0.54
C ALA A 282 -5.11 -17.03 -0.44
N PRO A 283 -4.72 -17.73 0.64
CA PRO A 283 -5.00 -19.16 0.75
C PRO A 283 -6.48 -19.47 0.69
N MET A 284 -7.33 -18.69 1.36
CA MET A 284 -8.79 -18.88 1.35
C MET A 284 -9.39 -18.61 -0.02
N ASP A 285 -8.96 -17.52 -0.65
CA ASP A 285 -9.43 -17.16 -1.98
C ASP A 285 -9.04 -18.19 -3.05
N ARG A 286 -7.83 -18.77 -2.96
CA ARG A 286 -7.40 -19.86 -3.85
C ARG A 286 -8.18 -21.15 -3.62
N MET A 287 -8.57 -21.46 -2.38
CA MET A 287 -9.44 -22.59 -2.08
C MET A 287 -10.83 -22.36 -2.66
N LEU A 288 -11.34 -21.14 -2.58
CA LEU A 288 -12.61 -20.76 -3.22
C LEU A 288 -12.54 -20.99 -4.74
N ASP A 289 -11.48 -20.53 -5.39
CA ASP A 289 -11.29 -20.75 -6.83
C ASP A 289 -11.22 -22.23 -7.19
N SER A 290 -10.54 -23.07 -6.41
CA SER A 290 -10.36 -24.48 -6.72
C SER A 290 -11.59 -25.32 -6.42
N GLU A 291 -12.24 -25.11 -5.30
CA GLU A 291 -13.32 -25.97 -4.78
C GLU A 291 -14.70 -25.55 -5.28
N VAL A 292 -14.96 -24.24 -5.29
CA VAL A 292 -16.29 -23.72 -5.58
C VAL A 292 -16.45 -23.44 -7.07
N LEU A 293 -15.45 -22.85 -7.72
CA LEU A 293 -15.55 -22.45 -9.13
C LEU A 293 -15.36 -23.63 -10.09
N SER A 294 -14.60 -24.67 -9.71
CA SER A 294 -14.37 -25.84 -10.57
C SER A 294 -15.65 -26.62 -10.89
N ASN A 295 -16.66 -26.55 -10.03
CA ASN A 295 -17.90 -27.30 -10.12
C ASN A 295 -19.09 -26.51 -10.68
N LEU A 296 -18.89 -25.27 -11.14
CA LEU A 296 -19.97 -24.41 -11.64
C LEU A 296 -19.71 -24.01 -13.10
N PHE A 297 -20.72 -24.24 -13.94
CA PHE A 297 -20.70 -23.87 -15.36
C PHE A 297 -20.68 -22.35 -15.62
N ASN A 298 -20.86 -21.52 -14.60
CA ASN A 298 -20.97 -20.06 -14.75
C ASN A 298 -20.10 -19.35 -13.70
N THR A 299 -18.84 -19.13 -14.06
CA THR A 299 -17.82 -18.47 -13.21
C THR A 299 -18.12 -17.01 -12.92
N GLU A 300 -18.97 -16.34 -13.71
CA GLU A 300 -19.28 -14.92 -13.50
C GLU A 300 -20.14 -14.66 -12.26
N TYR A 301 -21.01 -15.60 -11.88
CA TYR A 301 -21.87 -15.47 -10.71
C TYR A 301 -21.17 -15.71 -9.38
N MET A 302 -19.91 -16.17 -9.39
CA MET A 302 -19.19 -16.57 -8.17
C MET A 302 -17.91 -15.77 -7.91
N LYS A 303 -17.64 -14.75 -8.69
CA LYS A 303 -16.52 -13.85 -8.38
C LYS A 303 -16.84 -13.05 -7.13
N LEU A 304 -15.90 -13.04 -6.20
CA LEU A 304 -15.87 -12.04 -5.14
C LEU A 304 -15.74 -10.64 -5.77
N ILE A 305 -16.10 -9.62 -4.99
CA ILE A 305 -15.78 -8.23 -5.33
C ILE A 305 -14.32 -8.12 -5.83
N ASP A 306 -14.04 -7.16 -6.71
CA ASP A 306 -12.67 -6.90 -7.15
C ASP A 306 -11.77 -6.67 -5.93
N HIS A 307 -10.83 -7.57 -5.72
CA HIS A 307 -10.04 -7.61 -4.50
C HIS A 307 -8.58 -7.93 -4.79
N ARG A 308 -7.75 -7.59 -3.84
CA ARG A 308 -6.31 -7.92 -3.86
C ARG A 308 -6.01 -9.08 -2.93
N ARG A 309 -5.22 -10.00 -3.40
CA ARG A 309 -4.78 -11.18 -2.65
C ARG A 309 -3.60 -10.84 -1.76
N ILE A 310 -3.74 -11.09 -0.47
CA ILE A 310 -2.69 -10.94 0.53
C ILE A 310 -2.20 -12.32 0.95
N ASN A 311 -0.93 -12.63 0.70
CA ASN A 311 -0.37 -13.92 1.04
C ASN A 311 -0.13 -14.10 2.54
N TYR A 312 0.16 -13.03 3.25
CA TYR A 312 0.33 -12.97 4.71
C TYR A 312 0.08 -11.55 5.20
N TRP A 313 -0.48 -11.40 6.40
CA TRP A 313 -0.76 -10.09 6.98
C TRP A 313 0.50 -9.44 7.57
N GLN A 314 1.09 -10.03 8.57
CA GLN A 314 2.24 -9.46 9.29
C GLN A 314 3.52 -10.29 9.11
N ASN A 315 3.42 -11.61 9.28
CA ASN A 315 4.56 -12.52 9.24
C ASN A 315 4.28 -13.71 8.31
N ILE A 316 5.32 -14.13 7.59
CA ILE A 316 5.26 -15.30 6.68
C ILE A 316 5.08 -16.60 7.47
N GLU A 317 5.64 -16.69 8.69
CA GLU A 317 5.54 -17.89 9.53
C GLU A 317 4.12 -18.10 10.08
N LYS A 318 3.39 -17.01 10.34
CA LYS A 318 1.98 -17.02 10.77
C LYS A 318 1.15 -16.12 9.86
N PRO A 319 0.84 -16.59 8.66
CA PRO A 319 0.35 -15.71 7.60
C PRO A 319 -1.06 -15.15 7.84
N GLY A 320 -1.90 -15.84 8.63
CA GLY A 320 -3.28 -15.42 8.94
C GLY A 320 -3.41 -14.51 10.15
N THR A 321 -2.32 -14.31 10.92
CA THR A 321 -2.34 -13.65 12.23
C THR A 321 -1.87 -12.20 12.12
N ILE A 322 -2.48 -11.32 12.93
CA ILE A 322 -2.05 -9.95 13.18
C ILE A 322 -1.82 -9.79 14.68
N ASN A 323 -0.64 -9.32 15.07
CA ASN A 323 -0.31 -8.92 16.43
C ASN A 323 0.37 -7.56 16.39
N ILE A 324 -0.35 -6.50 16.71
CA ILE A 324 0.11 -5.12 16.55
C ILE A 324 -0.43 -4.22 17.66
N GLU A 325 0.37 -3.26 18.09
CA GLU A 325 -0.07 -2.09 18.85
C GLU A 325 -0.39 -0.96 17.88
N PRO A 326 -1.65 -0.79 17.47
CA PRO A 326 -1.97 0.17 16.43
C PRO A 326 -1.81 1.61 16.91
N SER A 327 -1.43 2.48 15.99
CA SER A 327 -1.43 3.93 16.20
C SER A 327 -2.80 4.49 15.81
N ILE A 328 -3.42 5.19 16.75
CA ILE A 328 -4.78 5.75 16.62
C ILE A 328 -4.69 7.27 16.72
N MET A 329 -5.39 7.97 15.82
CA MET A 329 -5.51 9.42 15.86
C MET A 329 -6.66 9.81 16.80
N GLY A 330 -6.38 10.68 17.77
CA GLY A 330 -7.38 11.28 18.65
C GLY A 330 -8.09 12.48 18.02
N VAL A 331 -9.08 13.01 18.74
CA VAL A 331 -9.89 14.18 18.32
C VAL A 331 -9.04 15.44 18.12
N ASP A 332 -7.99 15.58 18.89
CA ASP A 332 -7.03 16.68 18.86
C ASP A 332 -5.94 16.52 17.79
N GLY A 333 -6.00 15.45 17.01
CA GLY A 333 -5.00 15.14 16.00
C GLY A 333 -3.72 14.49 16.55
N THR A 334 -3.65 14.22 17.86
CA THR A 334 -2.53 13.47 18.45
C THR A 334 -2.61 12.01 18.04
N ILE A 335 -1.44 11.43 17.73
CA ILE A 335 -1.33 10.00 17.44
C ILE A 335 -0.83 9.31 18.70
N THR A 336 -1.64 8.39 19.20
CA THR A 336 -1.32 7.55 20.37
C THR A 336 -1.30 6.09 19.98
N LYS A 337 -0.46 5.30 20.64
CA LYS A 337 -0.56 3.84 20.53
C LYS A 337 -1.74 3.34 21.33
N ALA A 338 -2.40 2.29 20.86
CA ALA A 338 -3.41 1.60 21.64
C ALA A 338 -2.81 1.10 22.96
N LYS A 339 -3.63 1.07 24.01
CA LYS A 339 -3.18 0.62 25.34
C LYS A 339 -2.82 -0.86 25.38
N GLU A 340 -3.48 -1.64 24.54
CA GLU A 340 -3.32 -3.08 24.43
C GLU A 340 -3.01 -3.46 22.98
N ALA A 341 -2.18 -4.46 22.79
CA ALA A 341 -1.92 -5.04 21.48
C ALA A 341 -3.18 -5.77 20.99
N VAL A 342 -3.51 -5.55 19.72
CA VAL A 342 -4.53 -6.34 19.03
C VAL A 342 -3.87 -7.62 18.54
N ASN A 343 -4.34 -8.75 19.03
CA ASN A 343 -3.88 -10.08 18.62
C ASN A 343 -5.08 -10.83 18.04
N GLU A 344 -5.12 -10.91 16.70
CA GLU A 344 -6.21 -11.60 15.98
C GLU A 344 -5.61 -12.70 15.11
N ASP A 345 -6.10 -13.90 15.32
CA ASP A 345 -5.83 -15.04 14.46
C ASP A 345 -6.91 -15.13 13.37
N HIS A 346 -6.57 -15.74 12.26
CA HIS A 346 -7.53 -16.07 11.19
C HIS A 346 -8.23 -14.86 10.54
N VAL A 347 -7.51 -13.76 10.33
CA VAL A 347 -8.02 -12.62 9.58
C VAL A 347 -8.28 -13.02 8.13
N PHE A 348 -9.56 -13.00 7.74
CA PHE A 348 -9.99 -13.36 6.38
C PHE A 348 -9.75 -12.23 5.38
N GLY A 349 -10.11 -11.01 5.76
CA GLY A 349 -9.97 -9.88 4.84
C GLY A 349 -10.36 -8.54 5.44
N VAL A 350 -10.18 -7.51 4.63
CA VAL A 350 -10.54 -6.12 4.94
C VAL A 350 -11.21 -5.51 3.73
N ILE A 351 -12.29 -4.80 3.95
CA ILE A 351 -12.95 -3.96 2.94
C ILE A 351 -12.91 -2.53 3.46
N ALA A 352 -12.43 -1.61 2.65
CA ALA A 352 -12.32 -0.21 3.05
C ALA A 352 -12.57 0.74 1.88
N ASP A 353 -12.85 1.99 2.21
CA ASP A 353 -12.86 3.09 1.26
C ASP A 353 -11.44 3.34 0.72
N GLU A 354 -11.31 3.72 -0.55
CA GLU A 354 -10.02 4.01 -1.17
C GLU A 354 -9.27 5.17 -0.49
N ASP A 355 -9.98 6.09 0.15
CA ASP A 355 -9.43 7.23 0.89
C ASP A 355 -9.13 6.90 2.36
N ALA A 356 -9.49 5.70 2.84
CA ALA A 356 -9.26 5.30 4.23
C ALA A 356 -7.79 5.09 4.55
N LEU A 357 -7.02 4.63 3.60
CA LEU A 357 -5.58 4.39 3.77
C LEU A 357 -4.82 4.57 2.47
N GLY A 358 -3.61 5.07 2.55
CA GLY A 358 -2.79 5.32 1.38
C GLY A 358 -1.32 5.55 1.67
N ILE A 359 -0.53 5.42 0.61
CA ILE A 359 0.91 5.68 0.60
C ILE A 359 1.22 6.60 -0.56
N SER A 360 2.05 7.63 -0.32
CA SER A 360 2.53 8.55 -1.35
C SER A 360 4.05 8.69 -1.27
N LEU A 361 4.72 8.55 -2.40
CA LEU A 361 6.14 8.85 -2.55
C LEU A 361 6.29 10.35 -2.80
N ILE A 362 6.86 11.08 -1.84
CA ILE A 362 7.00 12.54 -1.91
C ILE A 362 8.25 12.93 -2.68
N SER A 363 9.37 12.27 -2.41
CA SER A 363 10.66 12.58 -3.03
C SER A 363 11.53 11.34 -3.13
N HIS A 364 12.33 11.29 -4.18
CA HIS A 364 13.37 10.28 -4.40
C HIS A 364 14.56 10.97 -5.07
N TRP A 365 15.73 10.84 -4.48
CA TRP A 365 16.96 11.38 -5.03
C TRP A 365 18.17 10.56 -4.60
N THR A 366 19.23 10.66 -5.39
CA THR A 366 20.49 9.96 -5.17
C THR A 366 21.66 10.97 -5.11
N SER A 367 22.67 10.66 -4.32
CA SER A 367 23.92 11.41 -4.26
C SER A 367 25.10 10.47 -4.08
N THR A 368 26.27 10.89 -4.56
CA THR A 368 27.51 10.12 -4.45
C THR A 368 28.53 10.93 -3.68
N THR A 369 29.26 10.30 -2.76
CA THR A 369 30.37 10.95 -2.07
C THR A 369 31.58 11.11 -2.97
N PRO A 370 32.46 12.11 -2.70
CA PRO A 370 33.79 12.13 -3.28
C PRO A 370 34.57 10.86 -2.96
N PHE A 371 35.61 10.58 -3.74
CA PHE A 371 36.48 9.43 -3.50
C PHE A 371 37.16 9.52 -2.14
N ASN A 372 37.05 8.45 -1.37
CA ASN A 372 37.76 8.31 -0.12
C ASN A 372 39.14 7.69 -0.40
N SER A 373 40.18 8.52 -0.46
CA SER A 373 41.55 8.09 -0.78
C SER A 373 42.13 7.10 0.24
N ARG A 374 41.75 7.20 1.50
CA ARG A 374 42.22 6.27 2.55
C ARG A 374 41.56 4.91 2.47
N GLY A 375 40.27 4.86 2.13
CA GLY A 375 39.51 3.62 2.05
C GLY A 375 39.44 3.02 0.65
N GLY A 376 39.80 3.75 -0.38
CA GLY A 376 39.74 3.30 -1.78
C GLY A 376 38.31 3.07 -2.30
N TYR A 377 37.31 3.87 -1.85
CA TYR A 377 35.92 3.65 -2.19
C TYR A 377 35.13 4.94 -2.42
N TYR A 378 33.99 4.79 -3.10
CA TYR A 378 32.90 5.75 -3.19
C TYR A 378 31.67 5.19 -2.48
N THR A 379 30.81 6.06 -1.95
CA THR A 379 29.51 5.65 -1.40
C THR A 379 28.40 6.41 -2.11
N MET A 380 27.47 5.67 -2.69
CA MET A 380 26.25 6.21 -3.26
C MET A 380 25.15 6.12 -2.21
N TRP A 381 24.50 7.24 -1.97
CA TRP A 381 23.36 7.36 -1.08
C TRP A 381 22.07 7.53 -1.88
N GLU A 382 21.06 6.80 -1.51
CA GLU A 382 19.73 6.90 -2.05
C GLU A 382 18.77 7.30 -0.93
N HIS A 383 17.99 8.33 -1.16
CA HIS A 383 17.03 8.83 -0.19
C HIS A 383 15.65 8.88 -0.81
N TRP A 384 14.63 8.41 -0.07
CA TRP A 384 13.24 8.58 -0.45
C TRP A 384 12.41 8.93 0.76
N THR A 385 11.36 9.70 0.52
CA THR A 385 10.43 10.13 1.57
C THR A 385 9.05 9.59 1.22
N VAL A 386 8.48 8.83 2.14
CA VAL A 386 7.16 8.23 2.01
C VAL A 386 6.24 8.83 3.04
N ARG A 387 5.05 9.23 2.61
CA ARG A 387 3.92 9.53 3.47
C ARG A 387 2.96 8.37 3.45
N TYR A 388 2.44 8.01 4.61
CA TYR A 388 1.36 7.04 4.75
C TYR A 388 0.34 7.56 5.76
N TRP A 389 -0.91 7.19 5.56
CA TRP A 389 -2.00 7.62 6.44
C TRP A 389 -3.05 6.53 6.58
N ASN A 390 -3.72 6.54 7.72
CA ASN A 390 -4.91 5.76 8.01
C ASN A 390 -5.98 6.72 8.53
N ASP A 391 -7.13 6.73 7.89
CA ASP A 391 -8.29 7.50 8.31
C ASP A 391 -9.40 6.56 8.79
N LEU A 392 -9.53 6.41 10.10
CA LEU A 392 -10.54 5.56 10.71
C LEU A 392 -11.96 6.13 10.57
N THR A 393 -12.08 7.41 10.22
CA THR A 393 -13.38 8.07 9.99
C THR A 393 -14.00 7.69 8.65
N GLU A 394 -13.28 6.97 7.78
CA GLU A 394 -13.82 6.38 6.56
C GLU A 394 -14.34 4.97 6.81
N ASN A 395 -15.24 4.54 5.91
CA ASN A 395 -15.79 3.19 5.97
C ASN A 395 -14.69 2.13 5.87
N GLY A 396 -14.76 1.15 6.72
CA GLY A 396 -13.86 0.01 6.70
C GLY A 396 -14.27 -1.07 7.68
N VAL A 397 -14.25 -2.32 7.22
CA VAL A 397 -14.69 -3.50 7.95
C VAL A 397 -13.61 -4.57 7.90
N VAL A 398 -13.37 -5.22 9.02
CA VAL A 398 -12.45 -6.35 9.16
C VAL A 398 -13.27 -7.63 9.25
N LEU A 399 -12.93 -8.61 8.44
CA LEU A 399 -13.58 -9.91 8.37
C LEU A 399 -12.69 -10.95 9.08
N LEU A 400 -13.25 -11.65 10.06
CA LEU A 400 -12.57 -12.67 10.85
C LEU A 400 -13.22 -14.05 10.64
N LEU A 401 -12.42 -15.11 10.75
CA LEU A 401 -12.86 -16.50 10.68
C LEU A 401 -12.86 -17.12 12.08
N ASP A 402 -13.70 -16.60 12.95
CA ASP A 402 -13.85 -17.04 14.33
C ASP A 402 -15.34 -17.12 14.74
#